data_23fdd66b29e880e776589f287339ee8a
#
_entry.id   23fdd66b29e880e776589f287339ee8a
#
_cell.length_a   1.000
_cell.length_b   1.000
_cell.length_c   1.000
_cell.angle_alpha   90.00
_cell.angle_beta   90.00
_cell.angle_gamma   90.00
#
_symmetry.space_group_name_H-M   'P 1'
#
loop_
_entity.id
_entity.type
_entity.pdbx_description
1 polymer ?
#
loop_
_entity_poly.entity_id
_entity_poly.type
_entity_poly.pdbx_seq_one_letter_code
_entity_poly.pdbx_strand_id
1 'polypeptide(L)'
;MPQARWQLMPSATPPIAFQDQVQKHCADSDGRFAAQLLWQRGIQSAAQLDAFLTADHYQPTSPFEFGQEIKWAVKRLRQARENGDRVTIWGDFDADGVTSTAVLWEGLGQFFPQGRQLSYTIPNRLRESHGLNKPGLERLAAEGTKVIVTCDTGSTNLAEIDYANELEMAVIVTDHHTLPDDRPPVVA
;
A
#
# COMPACT_ATOMS: atom_id res chain seq x y z
N MET A 1 21.59 -25.12 1.26
CA MET A 1 20.38 -24.28 1.13
C MET A 1 19.18 -25.15 1.47
N PRO A 2 18.24 -24.74 2.33
CA PRO A 2 17.04 -25.53 2.55
C PRO A 2 16.26 -25.60 1.23
N GLN A 3 15.84 -26.80 0.86
CA GLN A 3 14.99 -27.00 -0.32
C GLN A 3 13.64 -26.33 -0.04
N ALA A 4 13.24 -25.40 -0.91
CA ALA A 4 11.91 -24.81 -0.86
C ALA A 4 10.86 -25.93 -1.00
N ARG A 5 9.98 -26.06 0.01
CA ARG A 5 8.84 -26.97 -0.05
C ARG A 5 7.63 -26.23 -0.58
N TRP A 6 7.11 -26.68 -1.69
CA TRP A 6 5.81 -26.22 -2.19
C TRP A 6 4.71 -26.66 -1.23
N GLN A 7 3.92 -25.71 -0.75
CA GLN A 7 2.73 -25.97 0.03
C GLN A 7 1.52 -25.49 -0.77
N LEU A 8 0.72 -26.46 -1.20
CA LEU A 8 -0.54 -26.13 -1.86
C LEU A 8 -1.52 -25.63 -0.81
N MET A 9 -2.22 -24.54 -1.13
CA MET A 9 -3.34 -24.07 -0.31
C MET A 9 -4.38 -25.20 -0.20
N PRO A 10 -5.00 -25.41 0.99
CA PRO A 10 -6.08 -26.37 1.12
C PRO A 10 -7.16 -26.08 0.08
N SER A 11 -7.56 -27.11 -0.68
CA SER A 11 -8.65 -26.97 -1.64
C SER A 11 -9.99 -26.92 -0.88
N ALA A 12 -10.39 -25.70 -0.47
CA ALA A 12 -11.74 -25.50 -0.02
C ALA A 12 -12.67 -25.52 -1.24
N THR A 13 -13.54 -26.51 -1.32
CA THR A 13 -14.55 -26.57 -2.39
C THR A 13 -15.67 -25.58 -2.03
N PRO A 14 -15.92 -24.56 -2.87
CA PRO A 14 -17.03 -23.63 -2.62
C PRO A 14 -18.38 -24.39 -2.65
N PRO A 15 -19.37 -23.96 -1.88
CA PRO A 15 -20.73 -24.49 -1.98
C PRO A 15 -21.28 -24.37 -3.42
N ILE A 16 -22.07 -25.34 -3.84
CA ILE A 16 -22.70 -25.38 -5.20
C ILE A 16 -23.43 -24.07 -5.48
N ALA A 17 -24.19 -23.56 -4.53
CA ALA A 17 -24.94 -22.31 -4.69
C ALA A 17 -24.01 -21.10 -4.99
N PHE A 18 -22.79 -21.07 -4.45
CA PHE A 18 -21.82 -20.04 -4.78
C PHE A 18 -21.21 -20.25 -6.18
N GLN A 19 -20.91 -21.51 -6.54
CA GLN A 19 -20.45 -21.84 -7.89
C GLN A 19 -21.46 -21.43 -8.97
N ASP A 20 -22.75 -21.70 -8.74
CA ASP A 20 -23.85 -21.31 -9.64
C ASP A 20 -23.96 -19.78 -9.80
N GLN A 21 -23.68 -19.04 -8.74
CA GLN A 21 -23.64 -17.57 -8.81
C GLN A 21 -22.47 -17.07 -9.65
N VAL A 22 -21.26 -17.59 -9.42
CA VAL A 22 -20.07 -17.22 -10.19
C VAL A 22 -20.24 -17.59 -11.67
N GLN A 23 -20.84 -18.75 -11.95
CA GLN A 23 -21.08 -19.20 -13.33
C GLN A 23 -21.91 -18.20 -14.16
N LYS A 24 -22.84 -17.48 -13.54
CA LYS A 24 -23.64 -16.45 -14.23
C LYS A 24 -22.78 -15.30 -14.79
N HIS A 25 -21.59 -15.09 -14.26
CA HIS A 25 -20.63 -14.08 -14.70
C HIS A 25 -19.54 -14.64 -15.64
N CYS A 26 -19.57 -15.94 -15.93
CA CYS A 26 -18.60 -16.61 -16.80
C CYS A 26 -19.27 -17.02 -18.12
N ALA A 27 -19.06 -16.23 -19.18
CA ALA A 27 -19.75 -16.45 -20.47
C ALA A 27 -19.38 -17.78 -21.14
N ASP A 28 -18.11 -18.23 -21.00
CA ASP A 28 -17.54 -19.31 -21.81
C ASP A 28 -16.98 -20.48 -20.97
N SER A 29 -17.30 -20.55 -19.68
CA SER A 29 -16.81 -21.60 -18.79
C SER A 29 -17.82 -21.96 -17.69
N ASP A 30 -17.60 -23.11 -17.03
CA ASP A 30 -18.39 -23.51 -15.85
C ASP A 30 -18.09 -22.68 -14.58
N GLY A 31 -17.19 -21.73 -14.66
CA GLY A 31 -16.83 -20.83 -13.56
C GLY A 31 -16.18 -21.50 -12.33
N ARG A 32 -15.94 -22.80 -12.37
CA ARG A 32 -15.49 -23.60 -11.21
C ARG A 32 -14.18 -23.10 -10.62
N PHE A 33 -13.19 -22.81 -11.47
CA PHE A 33 -11.89 -22.28 -11.00
C PHE A 33 -12.00 -20.86 -10.48
N ALA A 34 -12.82 -20.02 -11.11
CA ALA A 34 -13.09 -18.67 -10.64
C ALA A 34 -13.75 -18.70 -9.26
N ALA A 35 -14.75 -19.56 -9.08
CA ALA A 35 -15.42 -19.76 -7.79
C ALA A 35 -14.44 -20.20 -6.71
N GLN A 36 -13.54 -21.14 -7.03
CA GLN A 36 -12.54 -21.61 -6.08
C GLN A 36 -11.55 -20.49 -5.67
N LEU A 37 -11.06 -19.73 -6.63
CA LEU A 37 -10.13 -18.62 -6.35
C LEU A 37 -10.79 -17.51 -5.52
N LEU A 38 -12.02 -17.12 -5.87
CA LEU A 38 -12.78 -16.12 -5.12
C LEU A 38 -13.03 -16.58 -3.68
N TRP A 39 -13.45 -17.85 -3.52
CA TRP A 39 -13.71 -18.44 -2.21
C TRP A 39 -12.47 -18.46 -1.32
N GLN A 40 -11.30 -18.84 -1.88
CA GLN A 40 -10.02 -18.83 -1.17
C GLN A 40 -9.55 -17.42 -0.77
N ARG A 41 -10.00 -16.40 -1.50
CA ARG A 41 -9.74 -14.98 -1.20
C ARG A 41 -10.76 -14.34 -0.26
N GLY A 42 -11.65 -15.14 0.34
CA GLY A 42 -12.62 -14.66 1.31
C GLY A 42 -13.91 -14.06 0.70
N ILE A 43 -14.09 -14.11 -0.62
CA ILE A 43 -15.34 -13.73 -1.28
C ILE A 43 -16.26 -14.95 -1.21
N GLN A 44 -17.14 -14.96 -0.21
CA GLN A 44 -17.90 -16.16 0.19
C GLN A 44 -19.40 -15.94 0.23
N SER A 45 -19.88 -14.77 -0.16
CA SER A 45 -21.30 -14.44 -0.23
C SER A 45 -21.68 -13.79 -1.56
N ALA A 46 -22.97 -13.83 -1.90
CA ALA A 46 -23.52 -13.18 -3.09
C ALA A 46 -23.26 -11.66 -3.09
N ALA A 47 -23.39 -11.03 -1.94
CA ALA A 47 -23.16 -9.59 -1.82
C ALA A 47 -21.68 -9.21 -2.02
N GLN A 48 -20.76 -10.00 -1.47
CA GLN A 48 -19.33 -9.81 -1.69
C GLN A 48 -18.95 -10.05 -3.16
N LEU A 49 -19.53 -11.08 -3.79
CA LEU A 49 -19.30 -11.38 -5.20
C LEU A 49 -19.79 -10.23 -6.08
N ASP A 50 -20.97 -9.72 -5.85
CA ASP A 50 -21.56 -8.62 -6.58
C ASP A 50 -20.71 -7.34 -6.41
N ALA A 51 -20.34 -6.98 -5.19
CA ALA A 51 -19.48 -5.84 -4.90
C ALA A 51 -18.09 -5.95 -5.54
N PHE A 52 -17.57 -7.18 -5.72
CA PHE A 52 -16.28 -7.42 -6.34
C PHE A 52 -16.33 -7.33 -7.88
N LEU A 53 -17.41 -7.83 -8.49
CA LEU A 53 -17.56 -7.92 -9.96
C LEU A 53 -18.25 -6.70 -10.58
N THR A 54 -19.05 -5.96 -9.81
CA THR A 54 -19.83 -4.83 -10.28
C THR A 54 -19.25 -3.54 -9.69
N ALA A 55 -18.55 -2.76 -10.51
CA ALA A 55 -17.87 -1.54 -10.04
C ALA A 55 -18.80 -0.56 -9.31
N ASP A 56 -20.04 -0.42 -9.77
CA ASP A 56 -21.03 0.47 -9.17
C ASP A 56 -21.51 -0.01 -7.77
N HIS A 57 -21.29 -1.27 -7.44
CA HIS A 57 -21.66 -1.87 -6.14
C HIS A 57 -20.45 -2.00 -5.20
N TYR A 58 -19.26 -1.60 -5.66
CA TYR A 58 -18.05 -1.60 -4.83
C TYR A 58 -18.22 -0.68 -3.62
N GLN A 59 -17.97 -1.21 -2.45
CA GLN A 59 -17.96 -0.45 -1.19
C GLN A 59 -16.51 -0.24 -0.76
N PRO A 60 -15.97 0.99 -0.88
CA PRO A 60 -14.61 1.24 -0.43
C PRO A 60 -14.50 1.06 1.09
N THR A 61 -13.43 0.40 1.51
CA THR A 61 -13.10 0.27 2.93
C THR A 61 -12.85 1.66 3.54
N SER A 62 -13.46 1.93 4.67
CA SER A 62 -13.23 3.20 5.37
C SER A 62 -11.78 3.27 5.87
N PRO A 63 -11.05 4.39 5.69
CA PRO A 63 -9.71 4.54 6.23
C PRO A 63 -9.67 4.41 7.76
N PHE A 64 -10.79 4.61 8.46
CA PHE A 64 -10.88 4.40 9.91
C PHE A 64 -10.83 2.93 10.34
N GLU A 65 -10.99 1.99 9.41
CA GLU A 65 -10.83 0.55 9.67
C GLU A 65 -9.36 0.16 9.90
N PHE A 66 -8.40 0.99 9.47
CA PHE A 66 -6.99 0.87 9.87
C PHE A 66 -6.74 1.18 11.36
N GLY A 67 -7.80 1.55 12.09
CA GLY A 67 -7.77 1.64 13.54
C GLY A 67 -6.81 2.73 14.06
N GLN A 68 -5.86 2.31 14.90
CA GLN A 68 -4.95 3.26 15.55
C GLN A 68 -3.89 3.82 14.60
N GLU A 69 -3.52 3.10 13.57
CA GLU A 69 -2.46 3.48 12.63
C GLU A 69 -2.82 4.73 11.85
N ILE A 70 -4.02 4.80 11.31
CA ILE A 70 -4.47 6.01 10.62
C ILE A 70 -4.48 7.24 11.55
N LYS A 71 -4.76 7.04 12.84
CA LYS A 71 -4.75 8.14 13.82
C LYS A 71 -3.32 8.63 14.07
N TRP A 72 -2.34 7.72 14.15
CA TRP A 72 -0.93 8.08 14.29
C TRP A 72 -0.40 8.80 13.06
N ALA A 73 -0.69 8.29 11.87
CA ALA A 73 -0.33 8.95 10.61
C ALA A 73 -0.89 10.39 10.54
N VAL A 74 -2.20 10.55 10.79
CA VAL A 74 -2.85 11.86 10.79
C VAL A 74 -2.27 12.79 11.86
N LYS A 75 -2.01 12.27 13.07
CA LYS A 75 -1.36 13.06 14.14
C LYS A 75 0.01 13.56 13.70
N ARG A 76 0.85 12.68 13.13
CA ARG A 76 2.21 13.07 12.68
C ARG A 76 2.15 14.09 11.54
N LEU A 77 1.23 13.93 10.59
CA LEU A 77 1.07 14.89 9.50
C LEU A 77 0.56 16.25 10.01
N ARG A 78 -0.36 16.28 10.97
CA ARG A 78 -0.80 17.54 11.60
C ARG A 78 0.37 18.27 12.30
N GLN A 79 1.18 17.52 13.07
CA GLN A 79 2.39 18.07 13.68
C GLN A 79 3.36 18.63 12.64
N ALA A 80 3.57 17.90 11.52
CA ALA A 80 4.41 18.38 10.44
C ALA A 80 3.91 19.69 9.85
N ARG A 81 2.60 19.81 9.65
CA ARG A 81 1.99 21.05 9.15
C ARG A 81 2.19 22.22 10.12
N GLU A 82 1.95 22.00 11.40
CA GLU A 82 2.07 23.03 12.46
C GLU A 82 3.53 23.48 12.63
N ASN A 83 4.47 22.56 12.57
CA ASN A 83 5.91 22.83 12.70
C ASN A 83 6.52 23.44 11.42
N GLY A 84 5.86 23.36 10.28
CA GLY A 84 6.45 23.68 8.99
C GLY A 84 7.42 22.62 8.47
N ASP A 85 7.36 21.37 9.00
CA ASP A 85 8.21 20.26 8.60
C ASP A 85 7.98 19.94 7.10
N ARG A 86 9.08 19.64 6.39
CA ARG A 86 8.99 19.19 5.01
C ARG A 86 8.52 17.73 4.95
N VAL A 87 7.51 17.49 4.14
CA VAL A 87 6.92 16.17 3.86
C VAL A 87 7.29 15.75 2.45
N THR A 88 7.80 14.53 2.27
CA THR A 88 8.10 13.98 0.95
C THR A 88 7.33 12.70 0.71
N ILE A 89 6.61 12.63 -0.38
CA ILE A 89 5.97 11.40 -0.86
C ILE A 89 7.03 10.58 -1.58
N TRP A 90 7.20 9.31 -1.17
CA TRP A 90 8.08 8.36 -1.84
C TRP A 90 7.24 7.32 -2.55
N GLY A 91 7.14 7.43 -3.88
CA GLY A 91 6.38 6.50 -4.71
C GLY A 91 7.22 5.39 -5.30
N ASP A 92 6.56 4.42 -5.94
CA ASP A 92 7.22 3.47 -6.82
C ASP A 92 7.13 3.93 -8.30
N PHE A 93 7.91 3.31 -9.17
CA PHE A 93 8.08 3.71 -10.57
C PHE A 93 7.13 3.00 -11.55
N ASP A 94 6.28 2.11 -11.09
CA ASP A 94 5.27 1.46 -11.92
C ASP A 94 3.95 2.24 -11.97
N ALA A 95 2.91 1.67 -12.58
CA ALA A 95 1.65 2.35 -12.76
C ALA A 95 0.95 2.65 -11.42
N ASP A 96 1.00 1.71 -10.48
CA ASP A 96 0.36 1.85 -9.17
C ASP A 96 1.10 2.89 -8.33
N GLY A 97 2.44 2.85 -8.31
CA GLY A 97 3.27 3.82 -7.62
C GLY A 97 3.14 5.25 -8.16
N VAL A 98 3.08 5.42 -9.48
CA VAL A 98 2.90 6.74 -10.11
C VAL A 98 1.51 7.30 -9.83
N THR A 99 0.45 6.48 -9.95
CA THR A 99 -0.93 6.93 -9.72
C THR A 99 -1.20 7.21 -8.26
N SER A 100 -0.71 6.38 -7.33
CA SER A 100 -0.83 6.63 -5.89
C SER A 100 -0.04 7.87 -5.45
N THR A 101 1.15 8.11 -6.04
CA THR A 101 1.89 9.37 -5.83
C THR A 101 1.06 10.58 -6.24
N ALA A 102 0.38 10.53 -7.39
CA ALA A 102 -0.47 11.63 -7.86
C ALA A 102 -1.66 11.87 -6.91
N VAL A 103 -2.31 10.81 -6.44
CA VAL A 103 -3.41 10.90 -5.46
C VAL A 103 -2.94 11.54 -4.15
N LEU A 104 -1.79 11.10 -3.62
CA LEU A 104 -1.22 11.71 -2.40
C LEU A 104 -0.76 13.15 -2.63
N TRP A 105 -0.19 13.45 -3.80
CA TRP A 105 0.21 14.81 -4.16
C TRP A 105 -0.97 15.79 -4.16
N GLU A 106 -2.10 15.40 -4.75
CA GLU A 106 -3.31 16.22 -4.74
C GLU A 106 -3.94 16.28 -3.35
N GLY A 107 -4.07 15.15 -2.67
CA GLY A 107 -4.71 15.07 -1.35
C GLY A 107 -3.94 15.84 -0.28
N LEU A 108 -2.64 15.57 -0.13
CA LEU A 108 -1.79 16.28 0.83
C LEU A 108 -1.53 17.72 0.42
N GLY A 109 -1.54 18.04 -0.88
CA GLY A 109 -1.39 19.38 -1.40
C GLY A 109 -2.47 20.37 -0.95
N GLN A 110 -3.62 19.87 -0.48
CA GLN A 110 -4.66 20.70 0.14
C GLN A 110 -4.26 21.20 1.55
N PHE A 111 -3.28 20.57 2.19
CA PHE A 111 -2.85 20.85 3.55
C PHE A 111 -1.41 21.36 3.64
N PHE A 112 -0.57 21.04 2.66
CA PHE A 112 0.85 21.36 2.59
C PHE A 112 1.17 22.11 1.29
N PRO A 113 1.81 23.28 1.33
CA PRO A 113 2.20 24.00 0.12
C PRO A 113 3.13 23.16 -0.77
N GLN A 114 2.66 22.80 -1.96
CA GLN A 114 3.40 22.03 -2.94
C GLN A 114 4.67 22.76 -3.40
N GLY A 115 5.77 22.03 -3.59
CA GLY A 115 7.07 22.57 -3.95
C GLY A 115 7.83 23.27 -2.82
N ARG A 116 7.17 23.57 -1.70
CA ARG A 116 7.78 24.22 -0.52
C ARG A 116 7.85 23.26 0.67
N GLN A 117 6.69 22.84 1.17
CA GLN A 117 6.55 21.93 2.31
C GLN A 117 6.23 20.50 1.87
N LEU A 118 5.60 20.33 0.72
CA LEU A 118 5.32 19.02 0.10
C LEU A 118 6.18 18.84 -1.14
N SER A 119 6.87 17.71 -1.22
CA SER A 119 7.60 17.25 -2.39
C SER A 119 7.31 15.77 -2.66
N TYR A 120 7.75 15.26 -3.78
CA TYR A 120 7.70 13.83 -4.07
C TYR A 120 9.01 13.36 -4.72
N THR A 121 9.27 12.07 -4.60
CA THR A 121 10.35 11.38 -5.29
C THR A 121 9.87 10.01 -5.76
N ILE A 122 10.29 9.63 -6.95
CA ILE A 122 10.07 8.30 -7.53
C ILE A 122 11.44 7.77 -7.93
N PRO A 123 11.85 6.57 -7.49
CA PRO A 123 13.13 5.99 -7.83
C PRO A 123 13.30 5.82 -9.36
N ASN A 124 14.51 5.95 -9.83
CA ASN A 124 14.81 5.74 -11.24
C ASN A 124 14.91 4.22 -11.52
N ARG A 125 13.94 3.67 -12.26
CA ARG A 125 13.85 2.24 -12.60
C ARG A 125 15.13 1.63 -13.18
N LEU A 126 15.93 2.42 -13.86
CA LEU A 126 17.15 1.94 -14.53
C LEU A 126 18.39 1.95 -13.63
N ARG A 127 18.35 2.63 -12.50
CA ARG A 127 19.54 2.91 -11.67
C ARG A 127 19.33 2.63 -10.18
N GLU A 128 18.08 2.55 -9.74
CA GLU A 128 17.70 2.39 -8.34
C GLU A 128 16.83 1.14 -8.19
N SER A 129 16.85 0.54 -7.01
CA SER A 129 15.99 -0.58 -6.66
C SER A 129 14.55 -0.13 -6.42
N HIS A 130 13.62 -1.09 -6.39
CA HIS A 130 12.29 -0.86 -5.84
C HIS A 130 12.38 -0.42 -4.39
N GLY A 131 11.47 0.44 -3.99
CA GLY A 131 11.34 0.88 -2.62
C GLY A 131 12.37 1.92 -2.17
N LEU A 132 12.45 2.09 -0.86
CA LEU A 132 13.38 3.02 -0.23
C LEU A 132 14.83 2.59 -0.48
N ASN A 133 15.72 3.58 -0.62
CA ASN A 133 17.14 3.33 -0.75
C ASN A 133 17.95 4.40 0.00
N LYS A 134 19.11 4.00 0.54
CA LYS A 134 19.95 4.89 1.37
C LYS A 134 20.38 6.17 0.66
N PRO A 135 20.86 6.17 -0.59
CA PRO A 135 21.25 7.41 -1.28
C PRO A 135 20.08 8.39 -1.44
N GLY A 136 18.87 7.88 -1.71
CA GLY A 136 17.67 8.69 -1.77
C GLY A 136 17.30 9.29 -0.42
N LEU A 137 17.40 8.51 0.66
CA LEU A 137 17.14 8.98 2.02
C LEU A 137 18.14 10.07 2.45
N GLU A 138 19.44 9.90 2.16
CA GLU A 138 20.47 10.90 2.42
C GLU A 138 20.19 12.22 1.67
N ARG A 139 19.78 12.13 0.41
CA ARG A 139 19.37 13.29 -0.38
C ARG A 139 18.18 14.01 0.28
N LEU A 140 17.13 13.28 0.65
CA LEU A 140 15.96 13.86 1.30
C LEU A 140 16.27 14.50 2.65
N ALA A 141 17.13 13.88 3.45
CA ALA A 141 17.61 14.44 4.71
C ALA A 141 18.39 15.77 4.48
N ALA A 142 19.27 15.80 3.49
CA ALA A 142 20.00 17.01 3.10
C ALA A 142 19.08 18.14 2.59
N GLU A 143 17.95 17.78 1.98
CA GLU A 143 16.89 18.70 1.55
C GLU A 143 15.97 19.15 2.69
N GLY A 144 16.17 18.63 3.91
CA GLY A 144 15.41 18.99 5.12
C GLY A 144 14.07 18.27 5.27
N THR A 145 13.86 17.13 4.60
CA THR A 145 12.68 16.28 4.81
C THR A 145 12.64 15.79 6.25
N LYS A 146 11.48 15.87 6.88
CA LYS A 146 11.22 15.39 8.25
C LYS A 146 10.15 14.28 8.30
N VAL A 147 9.36 14.16 7.25
CA VAL A 147 8.37 13.09 7.13
C VAL A 147 8.41 12.51 5.73
N ILE A 148 8.50 11.20 5.64
CA ILE A 148 8.31 10.45 4.39
C ILE A 148 6.96 9.75 4.47
N VAL A 149 6.16 9.88 3.42
CA VAL A 149 4.95 9.08 3.20
C VAL A 149 5.23 8.22 1.99
N THR A 150 5.41 6.91 2.19
CA THR A 150 5.58 6.01 1.06
C THR A 150 4.22 5.69 0.45
N CYS A 151 4.19 5.35 -0.81
CA CYS A 151 3.02 4.78 -1.45
C CYS A 151 3.41 3.68 -2.42
N ASP A 152 2.69 2.57 -2.34
CA ASP A 152 2.91 1.36 -3.13
C ASP A 152 4.29 0.73 -2.88
N THR A 153 4.87 1.01 -1.71
CA THR A 153 6.19 0.51 -1.29
C THR A 153 6.41 0.76 0.19
N GLY A 154 7.40 0.09 0.76
CA GLY A 154 7.88 0.35 2.11
C GLY A 154 7.69 -0.81 3.08
N SER A 155 6.71 -1.67 2.87
CA SER A 155 6.39 -2.79 3.79
C SER A 155 7.57 -3.73 4.07
N THR A 156 8.50 -3.87 3.13
CA THR A 156 9.65 -4.76 3.23
C THR A 156 10.98 -4.03 3.48
N ASN A 157 10.96 -2.71 3.56
CA ASN A 157 12.16 -1.86 3.68
C ASN A 157 12.61 -1.61 5.12
N LEU A 158 12.74 -2.65 5.94
CA LEU A 158 13.07 -2.52 7.36
C LEU A 158 14.36 -1.74 7.61
N ALA A 159 15.44 -2.11 6.93
CA ALA A 159 16.76 -1.50 7.13
C ALA A 159 16.82 -0.05 6.63
N GLU A 160 16.10 0.27 5.57
CA GLU A 160 16.00 1.63 5.04
C GLU A 160 15.16 2.52 5.95
N ILE A 161 14.09 1.97 6.55
CA ILE A 161 13.25 2.72 7.50
C ILE A 161 14.00 2.97 8.81
N ASP A 162 14.77 1.98 9.32
CA ASP A 162 15.67 2.20 10.44
C ASP A 162 16.65 3.33 10.13
N TYR A 163 17.26 3.31 8.95
CA TYR A 163 18.18 4.36 8.53
C TYR A 163 17.50 5.72 8.37
N ALA A 164 16.27 5.80 7.89
CA ALA A 164 15.49 7.04 7.85
C ALA A 164 15.28 7.61 9.27
N ASN A 165 14.98 6.73 10.25
CA ASN A 165 14.84 7.13 11.64
C ASN A 165 16.15 7.65 12.23
N GLU A 166 17.32 7.05 11.90
CA GLU A 166 18.64 7.55 12.28
C GLU A 166 18.90 8.96 11.71
N LEU A 167 18.38 9.27 10.52
CA LEU A 167 18.41 10.57 9.89
C LEU A 167 17.32 11.54 10.40
N GLU A 168 16.63 11.19 11.49
CA GLU A 168 15.54 11.97 12.09
C GLU A 168 14.35 12.24 11.14
N MET A 169 14.11 11.33 10.21
CA MET A 169 12.95 11.34 9.33
C MET A 169 11.92 10.31 9.81
N ALA A 170 10.72 10.76 10.12
CA ALA A 170 9.59 9.88 10.43
C ALA A 170 9.01 9.25 9.15
N VAL A 171 8.71 7.95 9.17
CA VAL A 171 8.16 7.24 8.00
C VAL A 171 6.72 6.80 8.27
N ILE A 172 5.83 7.08 7.34
CA ILE A 172 4.46 6.57 7.26
C ILE A 172 4.40 5.72 6.00
N VAL A 173 4.02 4.44 6.16
CA VAL A 173 3.94 3.50 5.03
C VAL A 173 2.49 3.34 4.59
N THR A 174 2.22 3.60 3.30
CA THR A 174 0.98 3.20 2.65
C THR A 174 1.32 2.23 1.53
N ASP A 175 1.05 0.95 1.78
CA ASP A 175 1.47 -0.15 0.92
C ASP A 175 0.43 -1.28 0.98
N HIS A 176 0.37 -2.10 -0.07
CA HIS A 176 -0.54 -3.25 -0.14
C HIS A 176 0.19 -4.58 -0.37
N HIS A 177 1.52 -4.55 -0.42
CA HIS A 177 2.33 -5.76 -0.56
C HIS A 177 2.32 -6.64 0.69
N THR A 178 2.74 -7.89 0.54
CA THR A 178 2.80 -8.84 1.65
C THR A 178 3.74 -8.35 2.74
N LEU A 179 3.23 -8.26 3.96
CA LEU A 179 4.03 -7.88 5.13
C LEU A 179 5.02 -9.01 5.46
N PRO A 180 6.26 -8.67 5.82
CA PRO A 180 7.20 -9.60 6.43
C PRO A 180 6.74 -9.99 7.85
N ASP A 181 7.38 -11.04 8.42
CA ASP A 181 7.11 -11.46 9.80
C ASP A 181 7.47 -10.34 10.80
N ASP A 182 8.57 -9.62 10.53
CA ASP A 182 9.00 -8.46 11.31
C ASP A 182 8.39 -7.18 10.72
N ARG A 183 7.74 -6.40 11.58
CA ARG A 183 7.14 -5.13 11.17
C ARG A 183 8.20 -4.03 11.11
N PRO A 184 8.23 -3.20 10.04
CA PRO A 184 9.15 -2.07 9.98
C PRO A 184 8.85 -1.03 11.09
N PRO A 185 9.88 -0.34 11.60
CA PRO A 185 9.76 0.65 12.68
C PRO A 185 9.22 1.99 12.19
N VAL A 186 7.97 2.00 11.76
CA VAL A 186 7.26 3.15 11.19
C VAL A 186 6.42 3.88 12.24
N VAL A 187 5.97 5.08 11.89
CA VAL A 187 4.96 5.81 12.67
C VAL A 187 3.60 5.14 12.54
N ALA A 188 3.27 4.70 11.33
CA ALA A 188 2.02 4.04 10.97
C ALA A 188 2.17 3.27 9.66
#